data_b0b0b1e169a74265f9d288f4f082f8ba
#
_entry.id   b0b0b1e169a74265f9d288f4f082f8ba
#
_cell.length_a   1.000
_cell.length_b   1.000
_cell.length_c   1.000
_cell.angle_alpha   90.00
_cell.angle_beta   90.00
_cell.angle_gamma   90.00
#
_symmetry.space_group_name_H-M   'P 1'
#
loop_
_entity.id
_entity.type
_entity.pdbx_description
1 polymer ?
#
loop_
_entity_poly.entity_id
_entity_poly.type
_entity_poly.pdbx_seq_one_letter_code
_entity_poly.pdbx_strand_id
1 'polypeptide(L)'
;NAAIKHNTQAAAWTYKNMDQALSTMKRMGFSYDLDRMVKTCSPDYYRWGQWIFEKMWEKGLVYRKKNPVNWCPTCKTVLANEQVTEGKCWRCGTEPEKRDLEQWYFKITEYSQELLDDLEELPGWPERVKQMQANWIGRSEGAEVDFTLCDQDGEPIEGDEGKITVFTTRADTLFGVSFFVLAPEYARLHELVEGTEYEEAVTKIVEDSKHISAVERAQGTLEKHGAFTGRYVVNPVNGEKVPVWVADYVVADYGTGAVMAVPCGDQRDFEFARKYDLPIVPIILDDDDRAAVEASGETIDTFHAETVDWDCAHAAEGTLVQSGKYTGMRGGKHSEGEAAIVADLEAMGCGRRKVEFRLRDWLISRQRYWGNPIPAIHCEHCGIV
;
A
#
# COMPACT_ATOMS: atom_id res chain seq x y z
N ASN A 1 18.82 21.12 -12.56
CA ASN A 1 17.85 22.24 -12.63
C ASN A 1 18.54 23.60 -12.48
N ALA A 2 19.36 23.84 -11.43
CA ALA A 2 20.06 25.12 -11.24
C ALA A 2 20.99 25.42 -12.43
N ALA A 3 21.76 24.45 -12.89
CA ALA A 3 22.62 24.61 -14.06
C ALA A 3 21.86 24.98 -15.33
N ILE A 4 20.72 24.34 -15.58
CA ILE A 4 19.82 24.69 -16.69
C ILE A 4 19.31 26.12 -16.54
N LYS A 5 18.81 26.49 -15.34
CA LYS A 5 18.30 27.83 -15.05
C LYS A 5 19.35 28.93 -15.26
N HIS A 6 20.61 28.63 -14.99
CA HIS A 6 21.73 29.56 -15.14
C HIS A 6 22.55 29.37 -16.41
N ASN A 7 22.05 28.54 -17.34
CA ASN A 7 22.71 28.23 -18.62
C ASN A 7 24.19 27.90 -18.47
N THR A 8 24.53 26.97 -17.57
CA THR A 8 25.89 26.54 -17.28
C THR A 8 25.96 25.02 -17.16
N GLN A 9 27.16 24.46 -17.18
CA GLN A 9 27.40 23.04 -16.96
C GLN A 9 27.17 22.67 -15.48
N ALA A 10 26.58 21.51 -15.22
CA ALA A 10 26.24 21.04 -13.87
C ALA A 10 27.51 20.94 -12.97
N ALA A 11 28.61 20.40 -13.49
CA ALA A 11 29.86 20.30 -12.76
C ALA A 11 30.43 21.70 -12.40
N ALA A 12 30.54 22.60 -13.40
CA ALA A 12 31.05 23.95 -13.19
C ALA A 12 30.19 24.72 -12.15
N TRP A 13 28.86 24.62 -12.24
CA TRP A 13 27.97 25.21 -11.25
C TRP A 13 28.18 24.64 -9.85
N THR A 14 28.29 23.34 -9.71
CA THR A 14 28.43 22.67 -8.42
C THR A 14 29.79 23.02 -7.76
N TYR A 15 30.88 22.91 -8.48
CA TYR A 15 32.18 23.23 -7.92
C TYR A 15 32.30 24.71 -7.53
N LYS A 16 31.79 25.62 -8.36
CA LYS A 16 31.77 27.05 -8.03
C LYS A 16 30.99 27.31 -6.72
N ASN A 17 29.85 26.66 -6.52
CA ASN A 17 29.06 26.83 -5.28
C ASN A 17 29.77 26.21 -4.07
N MET A 18 30.45 25.08 -4.23
CA MET A 18 31.28 24.49 -3.18
C MET A 18 32.42 25.44 -2.75
N ASP A 19 33.12 26.01 -3.68
CA ASP A 19 34.23 26.94 -3.39
C ASP A 19 33.71 28.21 -2.71
N GLN A 20 32.55 28.71 -3.13
CA GLN A 20 31.92 29.86 -2.49
C GLN A 20 31.46 29.53 -1.05
N ALA A 21 30.81 28.36 -0.84
CA ALA A 21 30.37 27.91 0.49
C ALA A 21 31.61 27.77 1.41
N LEU A 22 32.68 27.17 0.94
CA LEU A 22 33.92 26.97 1.66
C LEU A 22 34.55 28.31 2.08
N SER A 23 34.60 29.27 1.16
CA SER A 23 35.09 30.65 1.44
C SER A 23 34.20 31.30 2.52
N THR A 24 32.89 31.15 2.45
CA THR A 24 31.98 31.68 3.44
C THR A 24 32.18 31.04 4.82
N MET A 25 32.33 29.72 4.90
CA MET A 25 32.61 28.99 6.13
C MET A 25 33.91 29.44 6.80
N LYS A 26 34.98 29.64 6.01
CA LYS A 26 36.23 30.20 6.50
C LYS A 26 36.07 31.60 7.11
N ARG A 27 35.30 32.47 6.44
CA ARG A 27 35.01 33.82 6.92
C ARG A 27 34.19 33.83 8.20
N MET A 28 33.28 32.83 8.37
CA MET A 28 32.49 32.64 9.58
C MET A 28 33.31 32.07 10.76
N GLY A 29 34.55 31.68 10.53
CA GLY A 29 35.43 31.14 11.58
C GLY A 29 35.13 29.69 11.96
N PHE A 30 34.53 28.89 11.07
CA PHE A 30 34.34 27.46 11.34
C PHE A 30 35.68 26.75 11.46
N SER A 31 35.88 25.99 12.51
CA SER A 31 37.12 25.28 12.85
C SER A 31 37.14 23.85 12.30
N TYR A 32 36.59 23.64 11.12
CA TYR A 32 36.70 22.35 10.43
C TYR A 32 38.11 22.20 9.79
N ASP A 33 38.58 20.96 9.79
CA ASP A 33 39.77 20.59 8.99
C ASP A 33 39.37 20.50 7.51
N LEU A 34 39.57 21.60 6.79
CA LEU A 34 39.13 21.72 5.41
C LEU A 34 40.01 20.93 4.42
N ASP A 35 41.21 20.47 4.84
CA ASP A 35 42.05 19.60 4.05
C ASP A 35 41.49 18.18 3.96
N ARG A 36 40.60 17.83 4.90
CA ARG A 36 39.86 16.55 4.91
C ARG A 36 38.47 16.64 4.26
N MET A 37 38.20 17.72 3.55
CA MET A 37 36.92 17.88 2.85
C MET A 37 36.78 16.87 1.73
N VAL A 38 35.62 16.17 1.70
CA VAL A 38 35.23 15.25 0.63
C VAL A 38 34.17 15.88 -0.28
N LYS A 39 34.29 15.64 -1.58
CA LYS A 39 33.29 16.05 -2.59
C LYS A 39 32.55 14.80 -3.07
N THR A 40 31.34 14.59 -2.56
CA THR A 40 30.58 13.37 -2.81
C THR A 40 30.22 13.14 -4.29
N CYS A 41 30.30 14.19 -5.10
CA CYS A 41 30.07 14.15 -6.54
C CYS A 41 31.32 13.88 -7.38
N SER A 42 32.49 13.70 -6.76
CA SER A 42 33.74 13.41 -7.48
C SER A 42 33.96 11.89 -7.60
N PRO A 43 34.66 11.45 -8.69
CA PRO A 43 34.90 10.02 -8.92
C PRO A 43 35.63 9.31 -7.79
N ASP A 44 36.60 9.99 -7.15
CA ASP A 44 37.37 9.42 -6.03
C ASP A 44 36.47 9.09 -4.83
N TYR A 45 35.34 9.76 -4.69
CA TYR A 45 34.37 9.46 -3.63
C TYR A 45 33.29 8.47 -4.12
N TYR A 46 32.59 8.77 -5.22
CA TYR A 46 31.42 7.98 -5.62
C TYR A 46 31.77 6.58 -6.15
N ARG A 47 33.00 6.31 -6.55
CA ARG A 47 33.48 4.97 -6.93
C ARG A 47 33.16 3.92 -5.85
N TRP A 48 33.13 4.31 -4.57
CA TRP A 48 32.82 3.41 -3.49
C TRP A 48 31.31 3.08 -3.46
N GLY A 49 30.48 4.06 -3.76
CA GLY A 49 29.04 3.83 -3.93
C GLY A 49 28.75 2.91 -5.13
N GLN A 50 29.50 3.06 -6.21
CA GLN A 50 29.42 2.17 -7.37
C GLN A 50 29.85 0.74 -7.02
N TRP A 51 30.96 0.58 -6.31
CA TRP A 51 31.42 -0.71 -5.83
C TRP A 51 30.41 -1.39 -4.89
N ILE A 52 29.82 -0.66 -3.97
CA ILE A 52 28.74 -1.19 -3.10
C ILE A 52 27.54 -1.66 -3.96
N PHE A 53 27.13 -0.86 -4.94
CA PHE A 53 26.07 -1.24 -5.87
C PHE A 53 26.37 -2.56 -6.57
N GLU A 54 27.59 -2.71 -7.13
CA GLU A 54 28.02 -3.94 -7.80
C GLU A 54 27.98 -5.16 -6.84
N LYS A 55 28.48 -4.98 -5.60
CA LYS A 55 28.44 -6.06 -4.59
C LYS A 55 27.04 -6.44 -4.17
N MET A 56 26.12 -5.49 -4.08
CA MET A 56 24.72 -5.76 -3.82
C MET A 56 24.04 -6.44 -5.03
N TRP A 57 24.42 -6.04 -6.24
CA TRP A 57 23.91 -6.67 -7.45
C TRP A 57 24.37 -8.14 -7.57
N GLU A 58 25.66 -8.43 -7.33
CA GLU A 58 26.20 -9.79 -7.27
C GLU A 58 25.45 -10.68 -6.28
N LYS A 59 24.93 -10.11 -5.19
CA LYS A 59 24.11 -10.80 -4.18
C LYS A 59 22.62 -10.89 -4.52
N GLY A 60 22.17 -10.39 -5.67
CA GLY A 60 20.77 -10.38 -6.06
C GLY A 60 19.89 -9.37 -5.31
N LEU A 61 20.52 -8.43 -4.57
CA LEU A 61 19.83 -7.39 -3.81
C LEU A 61 19.51 -6.14 -4.64
N VAL A 62 19.87 -6.13 -5.92
CA VAL A 62 19.58 -5.05 -6.87
C VAL A 62 18.79 -5.59 -8.04
N TYR A 63 17.73 -4.89 -8.41
CA TYR A 63 16.92 -5.25 -9.56
C TYR A 63 16.36 -4.01 -10.29
N ARG A 64 15.86 -4.24 -11.50
CA ARG A 64 15.13 -3.22 -12.27
C ARG A 64 13.66 -3.58 -12.35
N LYS A 65 12.83 -2.55 -12.23
CA LYS A 65 11.38 -2.68 -12.40
C LYS A 65 10.83 -1.44 -13.10
N LYS A 66 9.91 -1.66 -14.02
CA LYS A 66 9.07 -0.60 -14.58
C LYS A 66 8.00 -0.24 -13.55
N ASN A 67 7.95 1.02 -13.18
CA ASN A 67 7.01 1.49 -12.15
C ASN A 67 6.50 2.90 -12.48
N PRO A 68 5.23 3.20 -12.21
CA PRO A 68 4.69 4.54 -12.36
C PRO A 68 5.35 5.49 -11.36
N VAL A 69 5.78 6.64 -11.85
CA VAL A 69 6.39 7.70 -11.03
C VAL A 69 5.73 9.04 -11.33
N ASN A 70 5.79 9.94 -10.34
CA ASN A 70 5.37 11.32 -10.54
C ASN A 70 6.46 12.05 -11.36
N TRP A 71 6.17 12.41 -12.58
CA TRP A 71 7.07 13.15 -13.44
C TRP A 71 6.66 14.61 -13.56
N CYS A 72 7.54 15.53 -13.23
CA CYS A 72 7.30 16.95 -13.47
C CYS A 72 7.78 17.34 -14.89
N PRO A 73 6.89 17.70 -15.84
CA PRO A 73 7.28 18.04 -17.19
C PRO A 73 8.11 19.33 -17.28
N THR A 74 7.84 20.29 -16.38
CA THR A 74 8.59 21.56 -16.31
C THR A 74 9.98 21.37 -15.72
N CYS A 75 10.10 20.66 -14.60
CA CYS A 75 11.39 20.37 -13.96
C CYS A 75 12.17 19.25 -14.64
N LYS A 76 11.52 18.48 -15.53
CA LYS A 76 12.07 17.31 -16.22
C LYS A 76 12.75 16.33 -15.26
N THR A 77 12.02 15.95 -14.20
CA THR A 77 12.54 15.07 -13.15
C THR A 77 11.41 14.28 -12.49
N VAL A 78 11.75 13.11 -11.97
CA VAL A 78 10.87 12.35 -11.07
C VAL A 78 10.76 13.07 -9.74
N LEU A 79 9.57 13.06 -9.19
CA LEU A 79 9.24 13.57 -7.86
C LEU A 79 8.95 12.39 -6.93
N ALA A 80 9.47 12.45 -5.71
CA ALA A 80 8.97 11.60 -4.62
C ALA A 80 7.55 12.06 -4.22
N ASN A 81 6.79 11.20 -3.56
CA ASN A 81 5.42 11.55 -3.15
C ASN A 81 5.37 12.81 -2.29
N GLU A 82 6.33 12.98 -1.37
CA GLU A 82 6.46 14.15 -0.49
C GLU A 82 6.83 15.44 -1.26
N GLN A 83 7.20 15.33 -2.52
CA GLN A 83 7.52 16.46 -3.41
C GLN A 83 6.33 16.87 -4.28
N VAL A 84 5.20 16.21 -4.11
CA VAL A 84 3.91 16.58 -4.71
C VAL A 84 3.05 17.14 -3.57
N THR A 85 2.87 18.44 -3.54
CA THR A 85 2.12 19.15 -2.50
C THR A 85 0.85 19.70 -3.14
N GLU A 86 -0.31 19.36 -2.59
CA GLU A 86 -1.61 19.76 -3.15
C GLU A 86 -1.74 19.43 -4.65
N GLY A 87 -1.30 18.23 -5.06
CA GLY A 87 -1.32 17.79 -6.44
C GLY A 87 -0.30 18.46 -7.37
N LYS A 88 0.60 19.30 -6.84
CA LYS A 88 1.55 20.10 -7.62
C LYS A 88 3.00 19.84 -7.24
N CYS A 89 3.90 20.04 -8.20
CA CYS A 89 5.34 20.00 -7.93
C CYS A 89 5.73 21.09 -6.92
N TRP A 90 6.28 20.70 -5.79
CA TRP A 90 6.72 21.59 -4.71
C TRP A 90 7.66 22.72 -5.13
N ARG A 91 8.31 22.56 -6.31
CA ARG A 91 9.32 23.49 -6.82
C ARG A 91 8.77 24.48 -7.84
N CYS A 92 7.93 24.05 -8.79
CA CYS A 92 7.49 24.87 -9.90
C CYS A 92 5.96 25.06 -9.98
N GLY A 93 5.20 24.36 -9.12
CA GLY A 93 3.74 24.46 -9.10
C GLY A 93 3.04 23.75 -10.27
N THR A 94 3.77 23.08 -11.16
CA THR A 94 3.18 22.34 -12.29
C THR A 94 2.62 21.00 -11.78
N GLU A 95 1.47 20.59 -12.29
CA GLU A 95 0.91 19.26 -12.03
C GLU A 95 1.83 18.18 -12.62
N PRO A 96 2.24 17.19 -11.82
CA PRO A 96 3.06 16.08 -12.30
C PRO A 96 2.20 15.08 -13.08
N GLU A 97 2.82 14.44 -14.07
CA GLU A 97 2.24 13.35 -14.84
C GLU A 97 2.70 12.02 -14.27
N LYS A 98 1.86 10.98 -14.31
CA LYS A 98 2.30 9.61 -14.09
C LYS A 98 3.03 9.11 -15.33
N ARG A 99 4.24 8.60 -15.15
CA ARG A 99 5.04 7.98 -16.22
C ARG A 99 5.62 6.66 -15.76
N ASP A 100 5.50 5.66 -16.58
CA ASP A 100 6.16 4.38 -16.35
C ASP A 100 7.62 4.48 -16.77
N LEU A 101 8.51 4.36 -15.78
CA LEU A 101 9.94 4.36 -15.99
C LEU A 101 10.58 3.10 -15.43
N GLU A 102 11.51 2.51 -16.18
CA GLU A 102 12.37 1.47 -15.65
C GLU A 102 13.38 2.07 -14.70
N GLN A 103 13.43 1.54 -13.48
CA GLN A 103 14.25 2.09 -12.41
C GLN A 103 14.92 0.99 -11.60
N TRP A 104 16.00 1.35 -10.92
CA TRP A 104 16.76 0.47 -10.05
C TRP A 104 16.28 0.54 -8.61
N TYR A 105 16.21 -0.63 -7.98
CA TYR A 105 15.77 -0.81 -6.61
C TYR A 105 16.77 -1.63 -5.81
N PHE A 106 16.92 -1.30 -4.53
CA PHE A 106 17.51 -2.19 -3.55
C PHE A 106 16.42 -2.95 -2.82
N LYS A 107 16.56 -4.28 -2.73
CA LYS A 107 15.65 -5.19 -2.01
C LYS A 107 15.86 -5.08 -0.50
N ILE A 108 15.57 -3.93 0.09
CA ILE A 108 15.68 -3.75 1.54
C ILE A 108 14.61 -4.55 2.30
N THR A 109 13.55 -4.96 1.62
CA THR A 109 12.48 -5.79 2.20
C THR A 109 12.94 -7.19 2.58
N GLU A 110 13.99 -7.71 1.97
CA GLU A 110 14.63 -8.99 2.36
C GLU A 110 15.12 -8.99 3.83
N TYR A 111 15.40 -7.81 4.36
CA TYR A 111 15.87 -7.60 5.74
C TYR A 111 14.78 -7.12 6.70
N SER A 112 13.50 -7.08 6.28
CA SER A 112 12.43 -6.49 7.08
C SER A 112 12.29 -7.12 8.47
N GLN A 113 12.34 -8.45 8.55
CA GLN A 113 12.24 -9.15 9.82
C GLN A 113 13.49 -8.95 10.68
N GLU A 114 14.69 -9.12 10.09
CA GLU A 114 15.96 -8.91 10.78
C GLU A 114 16.06 -7.48 11.35
N LEU A 115 15.70 -6.47 10.56
CA LEU A 115 15.67 -5.06 11.00
C LEU A 115 14.72 -4.83 12.18
N LEU A 116 13.59 -5.55 12.22
CA LEU A 116 12.63 -5.47 13.32
C LEU A 116 13.19 -6.14 14.58
N ASP A 117 13.75 -7.33 14.44
CA ASP A 117 14.32 -8.10 15.54
C ASP A 117 15.53 -7.39 16.17
N ASP A 118 16.40 -6.81 15.36
CA ASP A 118 17.58 -6.06 15.78
C ASP A 118 17.27 -4.79 16.58
N LEU A 119 16.03 -4.27 16.54
CA LEU A 119 15.64 -3.13 17.38
C LEU A 119 15.79 -3.47 18.88
N GLU A 120 15.62 -4.73 19.27
CA GLU A 120 15.79 -5.18 20.65
C GLU A 120 17.26 -5.17 21.10
N GLU A 121 18.18 -5.28 20.13
CA GLU A 121 19.63 -5.24 20.39
C GLU A 121 20.20 -3.80 20.48
N LEU A 122 19.34 -2.78 20.44
CA LEU A 122 19.70 -1.36 20.50
C LEU A 122 19.35 -0.72 21.86
N PRO A 123 20.02 -1.12 22.97
CA PRO A 123 19.65 -0.67 24.32
C PRO A 123 19.89 0.86 24.52
N GLY A 124 20.72 1.48 23.69
CA GLY A 124 21.01 2.92 23.75
C GLY A 124 20.03 3.79 22.97
N TRP A 125 19.07 3.20 22.27
CA TRP A 125 18.06 3.94 21.51
C TRP A 125 16.83 4.26 22.38
N PRO A 126 16.27 5.50 22.28
CA PRO A 126 15.03 5.81 22.96
C PRO A 126 13.87 4.92 22.48
N GLU A 127 13.04 4.43 23.36
CA GLU A 127 11.90 3.56 23.04
C GLU A 127 10.98 4.17 21.97
N ARG A 128 10.73 5.48 22.03
CA ARG A 128 9.95 6.19 21.00
C ARG A 128 10.55 6.03 19.61
N VAL A 129 11.87 6.02 19.48
CA VAL A 129 12.55 5.86 18.18
C VAL A 129 12.42 4.42 17.69
N LYS A 130 12.61 3.43 18.58
CA LYS A 130 12.38 2.02 18.25
C LYS A 130 10.95 1.79 17.77
N GLN A 131 9.95 2.33 18.48
CA GLN A 131 8.55 2.22 18.08
C GLN A 131 8.29 2.88 16.70
N MET A 132 8.90 4.03 16.42
CA MET A 132 8.80 4.67 15.10
C MET A 132 9.40 3.79 13.99
N GLN A 133 10.54 3.13 14.23
CA GLN A 133 11.16 2.20 13.30
C GLN A 133 10.28 0.96 13.10
N ALA A 134 9.80 0.35 14.16
CA ALA A 134 8.90 -0.80 14.09
C ALA A 134 7.62 -0.47 13.29
N ASN A 135 7.03 0.69 13.53
CA ASN A 135 5.86 1.16 12.78
C ASN A 135 6.18 1.43 11.30
N TRP A 136 7.41 1.90 11.00
CA TRP A 136 7.85 2.12 9.62
C TRP A 136 8.06 0.79 8.88
N ILE A 137 8.70 -0.18 9.52
CA ILE A 137 8.84 -1.54 8.99
C ILE A 137 7.45 -2.16 8.80
N GLY A 138 6.57 -1.98 9.80
CA GLY A 138 5.14 -2.26 9.72
C GLY A 138 4.83 -3.71 9.44
N ARG A 139 5.36 -4.63 10.26
CA ARG A 139 5.05 -6.06 10.20
C ARG A 139 3.58 -6.28 10.54
N SER A 140 2.86 -6.96 9.66
CA SER A 140 1.46 -7.36 9.83
C SER A 140 1.32 -8.86 9.63
N GLU A 141 0.77 -9.54 10.61
CA GLU A 141 0.36 -10.94 10.50
C GLU A 141 -1.12 -11.00 10.11
N GLY A 142 -1.44 -11.91 9.23
CA GLY A 142 -2.81 -12.11 8.75
C GLY A 142 -2.92 -13.34 7.86
N ALA A 143 -3.87 -13.31 6.96
CA ALA A 143 -4.08 -14.36 5.98
C ALA A 143 -4.30 -13.77 4.57
N GLU A 144 -3.82 -14.48 3.57
CA GLU A 144 -4.31 -14.34 2.21
C GLU A 144 -5.53 -15.24 2.05
N VAL A 145 -6.58 -14.71 1.44
CA VAL A 145 -7.84 -15.40 1.20
C VAL A 145 -8.21 -15.25 -0.27
N ASP A 146 -8.49 -16.37 -0.92
CA ASP A 146 -8.87 -16.43 -2.31
C ASP A 146 -10.40 -16.41 -2.44
N PHE A 147 -10.92 -15.36 -3.05
CA PHE A 147 -12.32 -15.23 -3.47
C PHE A 147 -12.46 -15.67 -4.91
N THR A 148 -13.59 -16.29 -5.25
CA THR A 148 -13.86 -16.74 -6.63
C THR A 148 -14.68 -15.69 -7.36
N LEU A 149 -14.12 -15.11 -8.43
CA LEU A 149 -14.80 -14.17 -9.32
C LEU A 149 -15.92 -14.90 -10.08
N CYS A 150 -17.05 -14.24 -10.26
CA CYS A 150 -18.11 -14.69 -11.14
C CYS A 150 -18.01 -14.03 -12.52
N ASP A 151 -18.46 -14.75 -13.54
CA ASP A 151 -18.62 -14.21 -14.90
C ASP A 151 -19.78 -13.19 -14.99
N GLN A 152 -20.15 -12.78 -16.21
CA GLN A 152 -21.23 -11.81 -16.44
C GLN A 152 -22.63 -12.39 -16.14
N ASP A 153 -22.76 -13.68 -16.20
CA ASP A 153 -24.03 -14.39 -15.89
C ASP A 153 -24.12 -14.72 -14.39
N GLY A 154 -23.07 -14.38 -13.62
CA GLY A 154 -22.98 -14.58 -12.19
C GLY A 154 -22.50 -15.98 -11.80
N GLU A 155 -21.99 -16.78 -12.72
CA GLU A 155 -21.45 -18.11 -12.41
C GLU A 155 -19.96 -18.05 -12.03
N PRO A 156 -19.52 -18.82 -11.01
CA PRO A 156 -18.12 -18.83 -10.57
C PRO A 156 -17.16 -19.28 -11.69
N ILE A 157 -16.10 -18.53 -11.90
CA ILE A 157 -15.04 -18.85 -12.86
C ILE A 157 -14.06 -19.82 -12.20
N GLU A 158 -13.91 -21.02 -12.79
CA GLU A 158 -12.99 -22.03 -12.27
C GLU A 158 -11.52 -21.71 -12.60
N GLY A 159 -10.63 -22.18 -11.73
CA GLY A 159 -9.18 -22.06 -11.92
C GLY A 159 -8.60 -20.73 -11.47
N ASP A 160 -7.33 -20.49 -11.84
CA ASP A 160 -6.58 -19.32 -11.37
C ASP A 160 -7.08 -17.99 -11.95
N GLU A 161 -7.71 -18.01 -13.11
CA GLU A 161 -8.33 -16.84 -13.74
C GLU A 161 -9.50 -16.30 -12.95
N GLY A 162 -10.24 -17.18 -12.25
CA GLY A 162 -11.34 -16.81 -11.35
C GLY A 162 -10.90 -16.35 -9.98
N LYS A 163 -9.62 -16.46 -9.62
CA LYS A 163 -9.16 -16.10 -8.28
C LYS A 163 -8.84 -14.61 -8.13
N ILE A 164 -9.35 -14.02 -7.06
CA ILE A 164 -8.92 -12.72 -6.54
C ILE A 164 -8.49 -12.91 -5.10
N THR A 165 -7.20 -12.76 -4.83
CA THR A 165 -6.63 -12.92 -3.50
C THR A 165 -6.62 -11.59 -2.76
N VAL A 166 -7.07 -11.58 -1.51
CA VAL A 166 -6.94 -10.46 -0.59
C VAL A 166 -6.03 -10.81 0.57
N PHE A 167 -5.33 -9.82 1.11
CA PHE A 167 -4.65 -9.93 2.39
C PHE A 167 -5.49 -9.25 3.47
N THR A 168 -5.74 -9.95 4.56
CA THR A 168 -6.45 -9.38 5.72
C THR A 168 -5.75 -9.73 7.03
N THR A 169 -5.74 -8.79 7.97
CA THR A 169 -5.34 -9.02 9.37
C THR A 169 -6.54 -9.38 10.26
N ARG A 170 -7.72 -9.51 9.67
CA ARG A 170 -8.98 -9.75 10.35
C ARG A 170 -9.80 -10.82 9.62
N ALA A 171 -9.21 -12.03 9.48
CA ALA A 171 -9.91 -13.16 8.88
C ALA A 171 -11.16 -13.58 9.67
N ASP A 172 -11.20 -13.25 10.96
CA ASP A 172 -12.36 -13.44 11.81
C ASP A 172 -13.63 -12.71 11.36
N THR A 173 -13.49 -11.67 10.52
CA THR A 173 -14.62 -10.87 10.03
C THR A 173 -15.14 -11.29 8.65
N LEU A 174 -14.64 -12.37 8.07
CA LEU A 174 -15.02 -12.83 6.71
C LEU A 174 -16.53 -13.04 6.52
N PHE A 175 -17.26 -13.44 7.54
CA PHE A 175 -18.72 -13.59 7.48
C PHE A 175 -19.47 -12.25 7.35
N GLY A 176 -18.82 -11.12 7.66
CA GLY A 176 -19.37 -9.77 7.53
C GLY A 176 -18.99 -9.06 6.24
N VAL A 177 -18.34 -9.75 5.30
CA VAL A 177 -18.01 -9.19 3.99
C VAL A 177 -19.28 -8.96 3.19
N SER A 178 -19.67 -7.70 3.01
CA SER A 178 -20.88 -7.33 2.29
C SER A 178 -20.63 -6.77 0.89
N PHE A 179 -19.40 -6.35 0.60
CA PHE A 179 -18.94 -6.01 -0.73
C PHE A 179 -17.41 -6.21 -0.86
N PHE A 180 -16.93 -6.18 -2.06
CA PHE A 180 -15.52 -6.37 -2.40
C PHE A 180 -15.04 -5.14 -3.17
N VAL A 181 -13.83 -4.65 -2.88
CA VAL A 181 -13.34 -3.39 -3.45
C VAL A 181 -12.01 -3.58 -4.14
N LEU A 182 -11.94 -3.11 -5.36
CA LEU A 182 -10.71 -3.03 -6.15
C LEU A 182 -10.16 -1.60 -6.14
N ALA A 183 -8.84 -1.49 -6.06
CA ALA A 183 -8.15 -0.22 -6.28
C ALA A 183 -8.34 0.24 -7.74
N PRO A 184 -8.37 1.55 -8.01
CA PRO A 184 -8.42 2.08 -9.38
C PRO A 184 -7.25 1.61 -10.26
N GLU A 185 -6.12 1.26 -9.65
CA GLU A 185 -4.92 0.74 -10.32
C GLU A 185 -4.89 -0.80 -10.42
N TYR A 186 -5.96 -1.51 -10.05
CA TYR A 186 -5.99 -2.97 -10.11
C TYR A 186 -5.78 -3.46 -11.55
N ALA A 187 -4.80 -4.36 -11.74
CA ALA A 187 -4.30 -4.71 -13.08
C ALA A 187 -5.37 -5.27 -14.04
N ARG A 188 -6.36 -6.02 -13.50
CA ARG A 188 -7.42 -6.63 -14.28
C ARG A 188 -8.71 -5.82 -14.35
N LEU A 189 -8.74 -4.59 -13.79
CA LEU A 189 -9.97 -3.81 -13.66
C LEU A 189 -10.63 -3.54 -15.02
N HIS A 190 -9.84 -3.15 -16.02
CA HIS A 190 -10.36 -2.89 -17.38
C HIS A 190 -10.99 -4.15 -17.98
N GLU A 191 -10.32 -5.29 -17.86
CA GLU A 191 -10.82 -6.61 -18.35
C GLU A 191 -12.19 -6.98 -17.75
N LEU A 192 -12.41 -6.62 -16.49
CA LEU A 192 -13.67 -6.94 -15.79
C LEU A 192 -14.87 -6.16 -16.33
N VAL A 193 -14.66 -4.95 -16.87
CA VAL A 193 -15.75 -4.02 -17.25
C VAL A 193 -15.83 -3.73 -18.75
N GLU A 194 -14.84 -4.14 -19.55
CA GLU A 194 -14.76 -3.88 -20.99
C GLU A 194 -16.03 -4.34 -21.71
N GLY A 195 -16.65 -3.41 -22.45
CA GLY A 195 -17.86 -3.68 -23.22
C GLY A 195 -19.14 -3.82 -22.39
N THR A 196 -19.11 -3.56 -21.08
CA THR A 196 -20.29 -3.58 -20.21
C THR A 196 -20.87 -2.17 -20.01
N GLU A 197 -22.11 -2.10 -19.51
CA GLU A 197 -22.75 -0.83 -19.12
C GLU A 197 -22.04 -0.11 -17.96
N TYR A 198 -21.17 -0.78 -17.22
CA TYR A 198 -20.43 -0.26 -16.07
C TYR A 198 -19.10 0.39 -16.44
N GLU A 199 -18.59 0.18 -17.65
CA GLU A 199 -17.27 0.64 -18.12
C GLU A 199 -17.08 2.17 -17.97
N GLU A 200 -18.08 2.95 -18.35
CA GLU A 200 -17.99 4.43 -18.28
C GLU A 200 -17.87 4.92 -16.82
N ALA A 201 -18.69 4.37 -15.92
CA ALA A 201 -18.68 4.74 -14.51
C ALA A 201 -17.37 4.35 -13.83
N VAL A 202 -16.86 3.14 -14.08
CA VAL A 202 -15.58 2.65 -13.56
C VAL A 202 -14.41 3.47 -14.10
N THR A 203 -14.39 3.74 -15.41
CA THR A 203 -13.35 4.57 -16.04
C THR A 203 -13.29 5.96 -15.41
N LYS A 204 -14.44 6.55 -15.10
CA LYS A 204 -14.50 7.85 -14.43
C LYS A 204 -13.83 7.81 -13.06
N ILE A 205 -14.11 6.80 -12.23
CA ILE A 205 -13.43 6.65 -10.91
C ILE A 205 -11.92 6.50 -11.08
N VAL A 206 -11.46 5.73 -12.08
CA VAL A 206 -10.03 5.57 -12.37
C VAL A 206 -9.38 6.90 -12.74
N GLU A 207 -10.03 7.71 -13.61
CA GLU A 207 -9.49 9.01 -14.03
C GLU A 207 -9.47 10.00 -12.86
N ASP A 208 -10.57 10.12 -12.10
CA ASP A 208 -10.68 11.02 -10.96
C ASP A 208 -9.62 10.68 -9.88
N SER A 209 -9.36 9.39 -9.65
CA SER A 209 -8.37 8.92 -8.68
C SER A 209 -6.92 9.26 -9.03
N LYS A 210 -6.60 9.53 -10.30
CA LYS A 210 -5.24 9.93 -10.71
C LYS A 210 -4.81 11.26 -10.10
N HIS A 211 -5.75 12.11 -9.74
CA HIS A 211 -5.50 13.44 -9.16
C HIS A 211 -5.36 13.42 -7.63
N ILE A 212 -5.69 12.30 -6.97
CA ILE A 212 -5.60 12.13 -5.53
C ILE A 212 -4.34 11.33 -5.19
N SER A 213 -3.51 11.83 -4.27
CA SER A 213 -2.31 11.10 -3.85
C SER A 213 -2.66 9.85 -3.05
N ALA A 214 -1.82 8.81 -3.12
CA ALA A 214 -2.00 7.59 -2.32
C ALA A 214 -2.00 7.87 -0.80
N VAL A 215 -1.31 8.93 -0.36
CA VAL A 215 -1.29 9.36 1.05
C VAL A 215 -2.63 9.96 1.45
N GLU A 216 -3.20 10.85 0.65
CA GLU A 216 -4.52 11.43 0.90
C GLU A 216 -5.62 10.37 0.92
N ARG A 217 -5.58 9.42 -0.02
CA ARG A 217 -6.51 8.27 -0.05
C ARG A 217 -6.39 7.40 1.22
N ALA A 218 -5.16 7.14 1.67
CA ALA A 218 -4.91 6.33 2.86
C ALA A 218 -5.31 7.00 4.17
N GLN A 219 -5.34 8.35 4.24
CA GLN A 219 -5.74 9.10 5.43
C GLN A 219 -7.23 9.02 5.75
N GLY A 220 -8.07 8.60 4.79
CA GLY A 220 -9.50 8.36 5.03
C GLY A 220 -10.36 9.61 5.29
N THR A 221 -9.79 10.81 5.17
CA THR A 221 -10.48 12.11 5.44
C THR A 221 -11.31 12.62 4.28
N LEU A 222 -11.08 12.08 3.07
CA LEU A 222 -11.82 12.47 1.87
C LEU A 222 -13.16 11.71 1.79
N GLU A 223 -14.13 12.35 1.15
CA GLU A 223 -15.35 11.67 0.74
C GLU A 223 -15.01 10.52 -0.21
N LYS A 224 -15.59 9.34 0.03
CA LYS A 224 -15.29 8.14 -0.74
C LYS A 224 -16.19 8.05 -1.96
N HIS A 225 -15.59 7.78 -3.12
CA HIS A 225 -16.30 7.57 -4.37
C HIS A 225 -15.97 6.21 -4.96
N GLY A 226 -16.94 5.60 -5.60
CA GLY A 226 -16.76 4.32 -6.26
C GLY A 226 -17.84 4.04 -7.28
N ALA A 227 -17.64 2.96 -8.03
CA ALA A 227 -18.59 2.46 -9.01
C ALA A 227 -18.69 0.93 -8.92
N PHE A 228 -19.88 0.41 -9.12
CA PHE A 228 -20.10 -1.03 -9.24
C PHE A 228 -19.54 -1.51 -10.58
N THR A 229 -18.88 -2.67 -10.57
CA THR A 229 -18.25 -3.25 -11.76
C THR A 229 -19.17 -4.17 -12.56
N GLY A 230 -20.38 -4.45 -12.05
CA GLY A 230 -21.27 -5.49 -12.61
C GLY A 230 -20.82 -6.90 -12.26
N ARG A 231 -19.75 -7.08 -11.51
CA ARG A 231 -19.20 -8.39 -11.14
C ARG A 231 -19.47 -8.72 -9.68
N TYR A 232 -19.38 -10.01 -9.39
CA TYR A 232 -19.49 -10.57 -8.04
C TYR A 232 -18.31 -11.47 -7.75
N VAL A 233 -18.00 -11.66 -6.47
CA VAL A 233 -17.11 -12.71 -5.99
C VAL A 233 -17.85 -13.59 -4.98
N VAL A 234 -17.48 -14.86 -4.92
CA VAL A 234 -18.01 -15.81 -3.93
C VAL A 234 -17.13 -15.77 -2.70
N ASN A 235 -17.73 -15.52 -1.55
CA ASN A 235 -17.06 -15.56 -0.26
C ASN A 235 -16.80 -17.03 0.13
N PRO A 236 -15.54 -17.45 0.37
CA PRO A 236 -15.21 -18.86 0.59
C PRO A 236 -15.76 -19.45 1.89
N VAL A 237 -16.12 -18.63 2.89
CA VAL A 237 -16.59 -19.14 4.20
C VAL A 237 -18.07 -19.43 4.28
N ASN A 238 -18.89 -18.74 3.47
CA ASN A 238 -20.36 -18.88 3.51
C ASN A 238 -20.99 -19.12 2.12
N GLY A 239 -20.22 -19.02 1.05
CA GLY A 239 -20.69 -19.21 -0.33
C GLY A 239 -21.52 -18.06 -0.88
N GLU A 240 -21.65 -16.95 -0.17
CA GLU A 240 -22.43 -15.79 -0.61
C GLU A 240 -21.72 -15.05 -1.75
N LYS A 241 -22.50 -14.57 -2.71
CA LYS A 241 -22.02 -13.70 -3.78
C LYS A 241 -22.07 -12.25 -3.31
N VAL A 242 -20.92 -11.60 -3.25
CA VAL A 242 -20.79 -10.19 -2.87
C VAL A 242 -20.40 -9.31 -4.05
N PRO A 243 -20.97 -8.10 -4.20
CA PRO A 243 -20.72 -7.24 -5.34
C PRO A 243 -19.29 -6.67 -5.33
N VAL A 244 -18.68 -6.58 -6.50
CA VAL A 244 -17.34 -6.02 -6.70
C VAL A 244 -17.44 -4.56 -7.12
N TRP A 245 -16.84 -3.68 -6.35
CA TRP A 245 -16.78 -2.24 -6.58
C TRP A 245 -15.33 -1.80 -6.89
N VAL A 246 -15.17 -0.71 -7.60
CA VAL A 246 -13.94 0.06 -7.62
C VAL A 246 -14.13 1.29 -6.76
N ALA A 247 -13.15 1.64 -5.93
CA ALA A 247 -13.27 2.82 -5.08
C ALA A 247 -11.92 3.53 -4.85
N ASP A 248 -11.99 4.86 -4.73
CA ASP A 248 -10.85 5.76 -4.63
C ASP A 248 -10.09 5.69 -3.29
N TYR A 249 -10.69 5.12 -2.24
CA TYR A 249 -10.05 4.98 -0.92
C TYR A 249 -9.17 3.73 -0.77
N VAL A 250 -9.23 2.81 -1.75
CA VAL A 250 -8.36 1.61 -1.79
C VAL A 250 -7.09 1.93 -2.58
N VAL A 251 -5.94 1.52 -2.06
CA VAL A 251 -4.63 1.74 -2.68
C VAL A 251 -4.01 0.42 -3.11
N ALA A 252 -3.50 0.35 -4.34
CA ALA A 252 -2.87 -0.85 -4.89
C ALA A 252 -1.48 -1.15 -4.28
N ASP A 253 -0.92 -0.19 -3.60
CA ASP A 253 0.46 -0.24 -3.09
C ASP A 253 0.62 -1.09 -1.81
N TYR A 254 -0.47 -1.54 -1.20
CA TYR A 254 -0.48 -2.42 -0.04
C TYR A 254 -1.38 -3.63 -0.29
N GLY A 255 -0.84 -4.82 -0.09
CA GLY A 255 -1.53 -6.07 -0.42
C GLY A 255 -1.64 -6.30 -1.93
N THR A 256 -2.78 -6.81 -2.37
CA THR A 256 -3.06 -7.23 -3.75
C THR A 256 -3.75 -6.15 -4.60
N GLY A 257 -4.09 -5.01 -4.02
CA GLY A 257 -4.95 -4.00 -4.64
C GLY A 257 -6.44 -4.38 -4.64
N ALA A 258 -6.79 -5.44 -3.93
CA ALA A 258 -8.14 -5.91 -3.70
C ALA A 258 -8.40 -6.03 -2.19
N VAL A 259 -9.56 -5.63 -1.74
CA VAL A 259 -9.94 -5.60 -0.32
C VAL A 259 -11.33 -6.21 -0.15
N MET A 260 -11.47 -7.08 0.82
CA MET A 260 -12.78 -7.48 1.34
C MET A 260 -13.29 -6.36 2.24
N ALA A 261 -14.46 -5.84 1.96
CA ALA A 261 -15.05 -4.76 2.76
C ALA A 261 -15.95 -5.32 3.85
N VAL A 262 -15.67 -4.86 5.07
CA VAL A 262 -16.39 -5.27 6.28
C VAL A 262 -16.90 -4.01 7.01
N PRO A 263 -18.04 -3.44 6.60
CA PRO A 263 -18.53 -2.17 7.12
C PRO A 263 -18.73 -2.14 8.63
N CYS A 264 -19.06 -3.26 9.24
CA CYS A 264 -19.23 -3.30 10.69
C CYS A 264 -17.94 -3.07 11.47
N GLY A 265 -16.76 -3.30 10.87
CA GLY A 265 -15.45 -3.24 11.54
C GLY A 265 -14.46 -2.21 10.97
N ASP A 266 -14.70 -1.65 9.80
CA ASP A 266 -13.85 -0.62 9.16
C ASP A 266 -14.67 0.64 8.86
N GLN A 267 -14.21 1.78 9.39
CA GLN A 267 -14.93 3.05 9.25
C GLN A 267 -15.04 3.52 7.79
N ARG A 268 -14.02 3.24 6.96
CA ARG A 268 -14.03 3.62 5.54
C ARG A 268 -15.08 2.82 4.77
N ASP A 269 -15.15 1.51 5.06
CA ASP A 269 -16.14 0.61 4.49
C ASP A 269 -17.55 0.97 4.97
N PHE A 270 -17.70 1.35 6.26
CA PHE A 270 -18.96 1.80 6.85
C PHE A 270 -19.50 3.05 6.13
N GLU A 271 -18.68 4.08 5.95
CA GLU A 271 -19.06 5.31 5.27
C GLU A 271 -19.41 5.05 3.79
N PHE A 272 -18.65 4.16 3.14
CA PHE A 272 -18.94 3.75 1.77
C PHE A 272 -20.26 2.97 1.68
N ALA A 273 -20.47 2.00 2.55
CA ALA A 273 -21.70 1.22 2.60
C ALA A 273 -22.94 2.11 2.83
N ARG A 274 -22.87 3.06 3.76
CA ARG A 274 -23.95 4.04 4.00
C ARG A 274 -24.23 4.91 2.79
N LYS A 275 -23.18 5.34 2.06
CA LYS A 275 -23.32 6.19 0.87
C LYS A 275 -23.99 5.46 -0.29
N TYR A 276 -23.69 4.19 -0.47
CA TYR A 276 -24.15 3.39 -1.61
C TYR A 276 -25.26 2.38 -1.25
N ASP A 277 -25.82 2.52 -0.06
CA ASP A 277 -26.92 1.66 0.45
C ASP A 277 -26.57 0.16 0.41
N LEU A 278 -25.31 -0.16 0.82
CA LEU A 278 -24.83 -1.53 0.90
C LEU A 278 -25.06 -2.10 2.31
N PRO A 279 -25.24 -3.42 2.44
CA PRO A 279 -25.48 -4.05 3.73
C PRO A 279 -24.35 -3.84 4.74
N ILE A 280 -24.70 -3.64 5.99
CA ILE A 280 -23.78 -3.63 7.14
C ILE A 280 -24.16 -4.81 8.03
N VAL A 281 -23.33 -5.84 8.05
CA VAL A 281 -23.58 -7.09 8.77
C VAL A 281 -22.76 -7.10 10.06
N PRO A 282 -23.38 -6.98 11.24
CA PRO A 282 -22.66 -7.11 12.50
C PRO A 282 -22.07 -8.52 12.66
N ILE A 283 -20.77 -8.59 12.94
CA ILE A 283 -20.02 -9.84 13.02
C ILE A 283 -19.32 -10.03 14.36
N ILE A 284 -18.99 -8.92 15.03
CA ILE A 284 -18.39 -8.93 16.36
C ILE A 284 -19.21 -7.99 17.23
N LEU A 285 -19.67 -8.50 18.36
CA LEU A 285 -20.34 -7.73 19.39
C LEU A 285 -19.46 -7.65 20.63
N ASP A 286 -19.38 -6.47 21.22
CA ASP A 286 -18.87 -6.32 22.57
C ASP A 286 -19.91 -6.78 23.61
N ASP A 287 -19.59 -6.63 24.90
CA ASP A 287 -20.48 -7.12 25.96
C ASP A 287 -21.77 -6.30 26.07
N ASP A 288 -21.73 -5.00 25.76
CA ASP A 288 -22.89 -4.11 25.81
C ASP A 288 -23.83 -4.38 24.62
N ASP A 289 -23.32 -4.51 23.42
CA ASP A 289 -24.09 -4.89 22.22
C ASP A 289 -24.74 -6.27 22.39
N ARG A 290 -23.99 -7.23 22.94
CA ARG A 290 -24.50 -8.57 23.21
C ARG A 290 -25.64 -8.54 24.22
N ALA A 291 -25.53 -7.75 25.28
CA ALA A 291 -26.59 -7.55 26.23
C ALA A 291 -27.83 -6.89 25.60
N ALA A 292 -27.65 -5.98 24.63
CA ALA A 292 -28.77 -5.37 23.90
C ALA A 292 -29.52 -6.42 23.04
N VAL A 293 -28.78 -7.30 22.36
CA VAL A 293 -29.34 -8.41 21.57
C VAL A 293 -30.11 -9.36 22.48
N GLU A 294 -29.58 -9.78 23.62
CA GLU A 294 -30.26 -10.64 24.60
C GLU A 294 -31.52 -9.97 25.16
N ALA A 295 -31.46 -8.66 25.42
CA ALA A 295 -32.61 -7.89 25.95
C ALA A 295 -33.75 -7.73 24.93
N SER A 296 -33.45 -7.74 23.62
CA SER A 296 -34.47 -7.73 22.56
C SER A 296 -35.21 -9.06 22.40
N GLY A 297 -34.71 -10.12 23.03
CA GLY A 297 -35.23 -11.49 22.88
C GLY A 297 -34.66 -12.22 21.64
N GLU A 298 -33.72 -11.66 20.96
CA GLU A 298 -32.99 -12.27 19.84
C GLU A 298 -31.79 -13.09 20.35
N THR A 299 -31.11 -13.79 19.44
CA THR A 299 -29.93 -14.59 19.75
C THR A 299 -28.73 -14.10 18.96
N ILE A 300 -27.53 -14.37 19.46
CA ILE A 300 -26.28 -14.01 18.76
C ILE A 300 -26.10 -14.77 17.43
N ASP A 301 -26.87 -15.81 17.19
CA ASP A 301 -26.85 -16.52 15.90
C ASP A 301 -27.74 -15.82 14.86
N THR A 302 -28.82 -15.19 15.31
CA THR A 302 -29.80 -14.56 14.45
C THR A 302 -30.40 -13.34 15.14
N PHE A 303 -30.01 -12.15 14.72
CA PHE A 303 -30.58 -10.88 15.18
C PHE A 303 -30.61 -9.87 14.04
N HIS A 304 -31.43 -8.83 14.18
CA HIS A 304 -31.51 -7.77 13.18
C HIS A 304 -30.38 -6.75 13.41
N ALA A 305 -29.79 -6.24 12.33
CA ALA A 305 -28.71 -5.26 12.41
C ALA A 305 -29.14 -3.98 13.17
N GLU A 306 -30.40 -3.60 13.05
CA GLU A 306 -30.99 -2.45 13.72
C GLU A 306 -31.01 -2.60 15.26
N THR A 307 -30.92 -3.83 15.80
CA THR A 307 -30.88 -4.08 17.24
C THR A 307 -29.63 -3.45 17.89
N VAL A 308 -28.52 -3.36 17.16
CA VAL A 308 -27.26 -2.74 17.62
C VAL A 308 -27.10 -1.28 17.18
N ASP A 309 -27.89 -0.82 16.20
CA ASP A 309 -28.04 0.58 15.70
C ASP A 309 -26.77 1.42 15.74
N TRP A 310 -25.72 0.93 15.07
CA TRP A 310 -24.43 1.61 15.08
C TRP A 310 -24.40 2.85 14.19
N ASP A 311 -23.91 3.95 14.75
CA ASP A 311 -23.65 5.20 14.02
C ASP A 311 -22.31 5.20 13.29
N CYS A 312 -21.39 4.30 13.67
CA CYS A 312 -20.05 4.15 13.11
C CYS A 312 -19.61 2.68 13.17
N ALA A 313 -18.50 2.37 12.51
CA ALA A 313 -17.94 1.02 12.56
C ALA A 313 -17.44 0.66 13.96
N HIS A 314 -17.74 -0.55 14.40
CA HIS A 314 -17.26 -1.16 15.64
C HIS A 314 -16.03 -2.01 15.34
N ALA A 315 -14.86 -1.43 15.50
CA ALA A 315 -13.57 -2.12 15.29
C ALA A 315 -13.11 -2.95 16.52
N ALA A 316 -14.04 -3.22 17.45
CA ALA A 316 -13.74 -3.86 18.73
C ALA A 316 -13.37 -5.34 18.58
N GLU A 317 -12.66 -5.85 19.59
CA GLU A 317 -12.60 -7.26 19.90
C GLU A 317 -13.86 -7.64 20.70
N GLY A 318 -14.41 -8.82 20.47
CA GLY A 318 -15.63 -9.24 21.16
C GLY A 318 -16.00 -10.67 20.86
N THR A 319 -17.28 -10.96 20.87
CA THR A 319 -17.84 -12.27 20.52
C THR A 319 -18.22 -12.31 19.05
N LEU A 320 -17.77 -13.31 18.33
CA LEU A 320 -18.21 -13.58 16.96
C LEU A 320 -19.68 -13.95 16.96
N VAL A 321 -20.43 -13.31 16.07
CA VAL A 321 -21.87 -13.54 15.88
C VAL A 321 -22.16 -13.78 14.40
N GLN A 322 -23.26 -14.43 14.08
CA GLN A 322 -23.67 -14.71 12.69
C GLN A 322 -22.54 -15.33 11.83
N SER A 323 -21.63 -16.07 12.48
CA SER A 323 -20.40 -16.62 11.88
C SER A 323 -20.45 -18.14 11.75
N GLY A 324 -21.62 -18.74 11.57
CA GLY A 324 -21.81 -20.19 11.47
C GLY A 324 -21.22 -20.91 12.68
N LYS A 325 -20.40 -21.92 12.45
CA LYS A 325 -19.81 -22.73 13.54
C LYS A 325 -18.82 -21.96 14.47
N TYR A 326 -18.45 -20.75 14.13
CA TYR A 326 -17.55 -19.90 14.92
C TYR A 326 -18.31 -18.91 15.81
N THR A 327 -19.65 -18.86 15.68
CA THR A 327 -20.49 -18.03 16.56
C THR A 327 -20.27 -18.40 18.02
N GLY A 328 -20.08 -17.37 18.84
CA GLY A 328 -19.76 -17.52 20.26
C GLY A 328 -18.26 -17.58 20.60
N MET A 329 -17.39 -17.76 19.61
CA MET A 329 -15.93 -17.69 19.83
C MET A 329 -15.48 -16.24 20.01
N ARG A 330 -14.29 -16.05 20.60
CA ARG A 330 -13.70 -14.70 20.67
C ARG A 330 -13.22 -14.29 19.29
N GLY A 331 -13.69 -13.14 18.82
CA GLY A 331 -13.23 -12.42 17.63
C GLY A 331 -12.24 -11.32 17.98
N GLY A 332 -11.44 -10.93 17.03
CA GLY A 332 -10.38 -9.94 17.16
C GLY A 332 -9.08 -10.42 16.55
N LYS A 333 -8.09 -9.55 16.48
CA LYS A 333 -6.78 -9.86 15.95
C LYS A 333 -6.08 -10.88 16.85
N HIS A 334 -5.52 -11.93 16.25
CA HIS A 334 -4.87 -13.07 16.96
C HIS A 334 -5.80 -13.83 17.94
N SER A 335 -7.10 -13.75 17.72
CA SER A 335 -8.09 -14.44 18.53
C SER A 335 -8.22 -15.93 18.18
N GLU A 336 -8.92 -16.66 19.05
CA GLU A 336 -9.25 -18.07 18.82
C GLU A 336 -10.11 -18.24 17.54
N GLY A 337 -11.08 -17.35 17.34
CA GLY A 337 -11.95 -17.36 16.16
C GLY A 337 -11.17 -17.10 14.86
N GLU A 338 -10.26 -16.11 14.86
CA GLU A 338 -9.37 -15.86 13.71
C GLU A 338 -8.54 -17.11 13.38
N ALA A 339 -7.92 -17.71 14.41
CA ALA A 339 -7.06 -18.87 14.23
C ALA A 339 -7.83 -20.08 13.65
N ALA A 340 -9.07 -20.30 14.13
CA ALA A 340 -9.94 -21.39 13.67
C ALA A 340 -10.39 -21.18 12.21
N ILE A 341 -10.80 -19.96 11.85
CA ILE A 341 -11.23 -19.62 10.48
C ILE A 341 -10.06 -19.79 9.52
N VAL A 342 -8.87 -19.28 9.86
CA VAL A 342 -7.69 -19.40 8.99
C VAL A 342 -7.29 -20.88 8.81
N ALA A 343 -7.34 -21.70 9.86
CA ALA A 343 -7.05 -23.13 9.75
C ALA A 343 -8.01 -23.86 8.78
N ASP A 344 -9.29 -23.50 8.80
CA ASP A 344 -10.26 -24.07 7.87
C ASP A 344 -10.07 -23.58 6.44
N LEU A 345 -9.72 -22.31 6.23
CA LEU A 345 -9.37 -21.78 4.92
C LEU A 345 -8.14 -22.48 4.33
N GLU A 346 -7.13 -22.78 5.16
CA GLU A 346 -5.96 -23.59 4.76
C GLU A 346 -6.37 -25.01 4.37
N ALA A 347 -7.24 -25.64 5.16
CA ALA A 347 -7.76 -26.98 4.88
C ALA A 347 -8.61 -27.04 3.59
N MET A 348 -9.35 -25.99 3.28
CA MET A 348 -10.12 -25.85 2.04
C MET A 348 -9.24 -25.47 0.84
N GLY A 349 -7.98 -25.07 1.05
CA GLY A 349 -7.06 -24.63 0.00
C GLY A 349 -7.38 -23.26 -0.59
N CYS A 350 -8.20 -22.46 0.08
CA CYS A 350 -8.58 -21.11 -0.35
C CYS A 350 -8.03 -19.99 0.54
N GLY A 351 -7.12 -20.32 1.47
CA GLY A 351 -6.44 -19.33 2.28
C GLY A 351 -5.11 -19.85 2.82
N ARG A 352 -4.27 -18.94 3.31
CA ARG A 352 -2.98 -19.25 3.93
C ARG A 352 -2.52 -18.13 4.85
N ARG A 353 -1.84 -18.48 5.92
CA ARG A 353 -1.20 -17.48 6.80
C ARG A 353 -0.14 -16.72 6.02
N LYS A 354 -0.06 -15.43 6.28
CA LYS A 354 0.87 -14.53 5.61
C LYS A 354 1.37 -13.46 6.56
N VAL A 355 2.65 -13.15 6.44
CA VAL A 355 3.26 -11.97 7.04
C VAL A 355 3.55 -10.97 5.93
N GLU A 356 3.05 -9.76 6.09
CA GLU A 356 3.31 -8.64 5.19
C GLU A 356 4.06 -7.54 5.91
N PHE A 357 4.85 -6.77 5.17
CA PHE A 357 5.57 -5.63 5.69
C PHE A 357 5.17 -4.36 4.91
N ARG A 358 5.03 -3.25 5.64
CA ARG A 358 4.79 -1.94 5.02
C ARG A 358 6.05 -1.40 4.35
N LEU A 359 7.23 -1.77 4.85
CA LEU A 359 8.53 -1.42 4.27
C LEU A 359 8.55 -1.83 2.78
N ARG A 360 9.07 -0.96 1.94
CA ARG A 360 9.18 -1.18 0.49
C ARG A 360 10.61 -1.08 0.05
N ASP A 361 10.90 -1.73 -1.06
CA ASP A 361 12.22 -1.64 -1.68
C ASP A 361 12.59 -0.21 -2.03
N TRP A 362 13.84 0.10 -1.82
CA TRP A 362 14.34 1.46 -2.01
C TRP A 362 14.61 1.76 -3.48
N LEU A 363 13.81 2.66 -4.07
CA LEU A 363 14.07 3.24 -5.38
C LEU A 363 15.31 4.14 -5.32
N ILE A 364 16.41 3.70 -5.94
CA ILE A 364 17.67 4.41 -5.93
C ILE A 364 17.91 5.28 -7.16
N SER A 365 17.21 5.04 -8.26
CA SER A 365 17.33 5.84 -9.47
C SER A 365 16.98 7.31 -9.22
N ARG A 366 17.85 8.19 -9.66
CA ARG A 366 17.65 9.65 -9.67
C ARG A 366 18.04 10.19 -11.04
N GLN A 367 17.10 10.87 -11.70
CA GLN A 367 17.31 11.49 -13.01
C GLN A 367 18.12 12.78 -12.81
N ARG A 368 19.43 12.61 -12.63
CA ARG A 368 20.42 13.69 -12.52
C ARG A 368 21.44 13.55 -13.62
N TYR A 369 21.70 14.63 -14.32
CA TYR A 369 22.67 14.64 -15.42
C TYR A 369 24.10 14.39 -14.93
N TRP A 370 24.41 14.79 -13.71
CA TRP A 370 25.74 14.73 -13.15
C TRP A 370 25.70 14.32 -11.66
N GLY A 371 26.66 13.52 -11.25
CA GLY A 371 26.79 13.00 -9.90
C GLY A 371 27.28 11.57 -9.89
N ASN A 372 26.79 10.72 -8.99
CA ASN A 372 27.12 9.30 -8.87
C ASN A 372 26.32 8.48 -9.91
N PRO A 373 26.91 8.08 -11.05
CA PRO A 373 26.20 7.28 -12.04
C PRO A 373 26.06 5.82 -11.57
N ILE A 374 24.94 5.18 -11.90
CA ILE A 374 24.78 3.74 -11.72
C ILE A 374 25.74 3.02 -12.68
N PRO A 375 26.62 2.11 -12.19
CA PRO A 375 27.65 1.47 -12.99
C PRO A 375 27.09 0.27 -13.78
N ALA A 376 26.08 0.51 -14.61
CA ALA A 376 25.44 -0.50 -15.43
C ALA A 376 25.52 -0.10 -16.91
N ILE A 377 26.07 -0.96 -17.74
CA ILE A 377 26.19 -0.74 -19.18
C ILE A 377 25.06 -1.49 -19.88
N HIS A 378 24.28 -0.77 -20.67
CA HIS A 378 23.23 -1.35 -21.51
C HIS A 378 23.84 -1.77 -22.85
N CYS A 379 23.94 -3.08 -23.07
CA CYS A 379 24.44 -3.67 -24.32
C CYS A 379 23.25 -4.30 -25.07
N GLU A 380 23.13 -4.01 -26.37
CA GLU A 380 22.06 -4.57 -27.20
C GLU A 380 22.17 -6.11 -27.34
N HIS A 381 23.36 -6.69 -27.18
CA HIS A 381 23.61 -8.12 -27.31
C HIS A 381 23.59 -8.86 -25.97
N CYS A 382 24.24 -8.29 -24.95
CA CYS A 382 24.42 -8.93 -23.65
C CYS A 382 23.38 -8.53 -22.62
N GLY A 383 22.52 -7.57 -22.94
CA GLY A 383 21.61 -6.98 -21.98
C GLY A 383 22.31 -5.96 -21.08
N ILE A 384 22.11 -6.07 -19.77
CA ILE A 384 22.72 -5.16 -18.80
C ILE A 384 23.93 -5.87 -18.16
N VAL A 385 25.08 -5.23 -18.22
CA VAL A 385 26.34 -5.72 -17.66
C VAL A 385 27.01 -4.62 -16.84
#